data_55cc8355a66e64130962d80b80f8568f
#
_entry.id   55cc8355a66e64130962d80b80f8568f
#
_cell.length_a   1.000
_cell.length_b   1.000
_cell.length_c   1.000
_cell.angle_alpha   90.00
_cell.angle_beta   90.00
_cell.angle_gamma   90.00
#
_symmetry.space_group_name_H-M   'P 1'
#
loop_
_entity.id
_entity.type
_entity.pdbx_description
1 polymer ?
#
loop_
_entity_poly.entity_id
_entity_poly.type
_entity_poly.pdbx_seq_one_letter_code
_entity_poly.pdbx_strand_id
1 'polypeptide(L)'
;MSDPQDVYEAIYNGLKSSRSRKSMEALQQVCQEHFDSGAVNFRISTIAKLGANRGVPSAQTIRNKTGDHYRALLDAWQKLGDKRKNKNAKAEQLA
;
A
#
# COMPACT_ATOMS: atom_id res chain seq x y z
N MET A 1 14.82 -9.01 1.60
CA MET A 1 13.46 -8.64 1.89
C MET A 1 12.99 -7.58 0.91
N SER A 2 11.81 -7.76 0.37
CA SER A 2 11.27 -6.82 -0.61
C SER A 2 10.59 -5.66 0.09
N ASP A 3 11.06 -4.43 -0.14
CA ASP A 3 10.35 -3.26 0.34
C ASP A 3 9.20 -2.92 -0.62
N PRO A 4 8.29 -2.00 -0.25
CA PRO A 4 7.15 -1.65 -1.10
C PRO A 4 7.57 -1.16 -2.50
N GLN A 5 8.68 -0.46 -2.61
CA GLN A 5 9.16 0.03 -3.90
C GLN A 5 9.54 -1.13 -4.82
N ASP A 6 10.24 -2.14 -4.29
CA ASP A 6 10.62 -3.34 -5.06
C ASP A 6 9.39 -4.12 -5.51
N VAL A 7 8.41 -4.29 -4.60
CA VAL A 7 7.16 -4.98 -4.93
C VAL A 7 6.41 -4.21 -6.02
N TYR A 8 6.32 -2.88 -5.87
CA TYR A 8 5.65 -2.02 -6.84
C TYR A 8 6.30 -2.16 -8.24
N GLU A 9 7.61 -2.07 -8.32
CA GLU A 9 8.32 -2.16 -9.61
C GLU A 9 8.11 -3.52 -10.27
N ALA A 10 8.20 -4.59 -9.50
CA ALA A 10 8.00 -5.94 -10.03
C ALA A 10 6.59 -6.11 -10.59
N ILE A 11 5.59 -5.63 -9.89
CA ILE A 11 4.19 -5.71 -10.33
C ILE A 11 3.97 -4.80 -11.54
N TYR A 12 4.42 -3.56 -11.47
CA TYR A 12 4.23 -2.55 -12.53
C TYR A 12 4.81 -3.04 -13.85
N ASN A 13 6.00 -3.60 -13.83
CA ASN A 13 6.67 -4.09 -15.03
C ASN A 13 5.96 -5.29 -15.65
N GLY A 14 5.18 -6.02 -14.87
CA GLY A 14 4.38 -7.14 -15.36
C GLY A 14 3.01 -6.75 -15.89
N LEU A 15 2.56 -5.52 -15.64
CA LEU A 15 1.25 -5.07 -16.08
C LEU A 15 1.29 -4.64 -17.55
N LYS A 16 0.32 -5.10 -18.34
CA LYS A 16 0.22 -4.80 -19.76
C LYS A 16 -0.77 -3.67 -20.07
N SER A 17 -1.73 -3.44 -19.20
CA SER A 17 -2.78 -2.45 -19.38
C SER A 17 -2.37 -1.09 -18.82
N SER A 18 -2.58 -0.02 -19.59
CA SER A 18 -2.35 1.36 -19.12
C SER A 18 -3.23 1.69 -17.92
N ARG A 19 -4.46 1.20 -17.92
CA ARG A 19 -5.40 1.41 -16.82
C ARG A 19 -4.88 0.80 -15.52
N SER A 20 -4.40 -0.44 -15.59
CA SER A 20 -3.85 -1.14 -14.43
C SER A 20 -2.61 -0.46 -13.91
N ARG A 21 -1.75 0.03 -14.81
CA ARG A 21 -0.56 0.77 -14.43
C ARG A 21 -0.88 2.07 -13.71
N LYS A 22 -1.87 2.81 -14.20
CA LYS A 22 -2.32 4.06 -13.57
C LYS A 22 -2.90 3.80 -12.19
N SER A 23 -3.69 2.75 -12.05
CA SER A 23 -4.25 2.36 -10.74
C SER A 23 -3.14 1.99 -9.77
N MET A 24 -2.13 1.28 -10.23
CA MET A 24 -0.98 0.88 -9.40
C MET A 24 -0.15 2.10 -8.99
N GLU A 25 0.07 3.05 -9.91
CA GLU A 25 0.76 4.30 -9.61
C GLU A 25 0.03 5.09 -8.52
N ALA A 26 -1.30 5.22 -8.67
CA ALA A 26 -2.12 5.93 -7.68
C ALA A 26 -2.04 5.25 -6.31
N LEU A 27 -2.11 3.93 -6.28
CA LEU A 27 -2.02 3.16 -5.05
C LEU A 27 -0.67 3.38 -4.37
N GLN A 28 0.42 3.29 -5.13
CA GLN A 28 1.77 3.50 -4.59
C GLN A 28 1.92 4.91 -4.03
N GLN A 29 1.43 5.91 -4.74
CA GLN A 29 1.53 7.31 -4.32
C GLN A 29 0.77 7.56 -3.02
N VAL A 30 -0.46 7.07 -2.93
CA VAL A 30 -1.29 7.22 -1.72
C VAL A 30 -0.62 6.54 -0.53
N CYS A 31 -0.11 5.32 -0.73
CA CYS A 31 0.59 4.59 0.33
C CYS A 31 1.85 5.32 0.79
N GLN A 32 2.62 5.87 -0.15
CA GLN A 32 3.83 6.62 0.17
C GLN A 32 3.51 7.86 1.01
N GLU A 33 2.51 8.63 0.59
CA GLU A 33 2.09 9.83 1.32
C GLU A 33 1.55 9.48 2.70
N HIS A 34 0.78 8.41 2.78
CA HIS A 34 0.23 7.92 4.06
C HIS A 34 1.36 7.52 5.01
N PHE A 35 2.35 6.80 4.50
CA PHE A 35 3.52 6.41 5.28
C PHE A 35 4.32 7.64 5.74
N ASP A 36 4.53 8.59 4.84
CA ASP A 36 5.27 9.82 5.14
C ASP A 36 4.58 10.67 6.21
N SER A 37 3.26 10.56 6.34
CA SER A 37 2.48 11.25 7.38
C SER A 37 2.61 10.60 8.75
N GLY A 38 3.32 9.49 8.86
CA GLY A 38 3.51 8.77 10.12
C GLY A 38 2.56 7.61 10.34
N ALA A 39 1.71 7.31 9.37
CA ALA A 39 0.71 6.25 9.50
C ALA A 39 1.34 4.86 9.50
N VAL A 40 0.66 3.91 10.15
CA VAL A 40 1.10 2.51 10.24
C VAL A 40 0.02 1.55 9.73
N ASN A 41 -1.16 2.04 9.38
CA ASN A 41 -2.30 1.22 8.93
C ASN A 41 -2.47 1.33 7.42
N PHE A 42 -2.23 0.21 6.73
CA PHE A 42 -2.35 0.11 5.27
C PHE A 42 -3.42 -0.92 4.85
N ARG A 43 -4.48 -1.01 5.65
CA ARG A 43 -5.61 -1.91 5.34
C ARG A 43 -6.31 -1.46 4.07
N ILE A 44 -6.90 -2.42 3.37
CA ILE A 44 -7.61 -2.18 2.11
C ILE A 44 -8.63 -1.05 2.26
N SER A 45 -9.47 -1.12 3.30
CA SER A 45 -10.52 -0.11 3.52
C SER A 45 -9.94 1.28 3.75
N THR A 46 -8.85 1.37 4.51
CA THR A 46 -8.19 2.64 4.81
C THR A 46 -7.63 3.28 3.55
N ILE A 47 -6.87 2.52 2.78
CA ILE A 47 -6.21 3.05 1.58
C ILE A 47 -7.22 3.34 0.46
N ALA A 48 -8.22 2.49 0.29
CA ALA A 48 -9.27 2.72 -0.71
C ALA A 48 -10.02 4.02 -0.42
N LYS A 49 -10.30 4.29 0.84
CA LYS A 49 -10.98 5.52 1.26
C LYS A 49 -10.12 6.75 1.02
N LEU A 50 -8.84 6.70 1.37
CA LEU A 50 -7.91 7.80 1.16
C LEU A 50 -7.72 8.11 -0.32
N GLY A 51 -7.72 7.09 -1.16
CA GLY A 51 -7.45 7.23 -2.58
C GLY A 51 -8.68 7.30 -3.47
N ALA A 52 -9.89 7.37 -2.89
CA ALA A 52 -11.15 7.29 -3.65
C ALA A 52 -11.24 8.31 -4.78
N ASN A 53 -10.71 9.51 -4.60
CA ASN A 53 -10.74 10.58 -5.59
C ASN A 53 -9.40 10.73 -6.34
N ARG A 54 -8.50 9.76 -6.18
CA ARG A 54 -7.14 9.85 -6.72
C ARG A 54 -6.78 8.71 -7.67
N GLY A 55 -7.77 7.90 -8.04
CA GLY A 55 -7.56 6.81 -8.98
C GLY A 55 -7.22 5.47 -8.34
N VAL A 56 -7.22 5.38 -7.02
CA VAL A 56 -7.03 4.11 -6.31
C VAL A 56 -8.28 3.24 -6.49
N PRO A 57 -8.14 1.94 -6.79
CA PRO A 57 -9.28 1.05 -6.92
C PRO A 57 -10.10 0.97 -5.63
N SER A 58 -11.40 0.68 -5.78
CA SER A 58 -12.28 0.50 -4.62
C SER A 58 -11.83 -0.70 -3.77
N ALA A 59 -12.26 -0.72 -2.51
CA ALA A 59 -11.95 -1.83 -1.61
C ALA A 59 -12.42 -3.17 -2.20
N GLN A 60 -13.59 -3.18 -2.83
CA GLN A 60 -14.12 -4.39 -3.46
C GLN A 60 -13.23 -4.88 -4.60
N THR A 61 -12.76 -3.95 -5.45
CA THR A 61 -11.85 -4.29 -6.55
C THR A 61 -10.54 -4.89 -6.02
N ILE A 62 -10.00 -4.32 -4.95
CA ILE A 62 -8.76 -4.82 -4.34
C ILE A 62 -8.98 -6.21 -3.75
N ARG A 63 -10.17 -6.50 -3.19
CA ARG A 63 -10.49 -7.80 -2.59
C ARG A 63 -10.84 -8.87 -3.60
N ASN A 64 -11.20 -8.51 -4.82
CA ASN A 64 -11.55 -9.46 -5.87
C ASN A 64 -10.36 -10.33 -6.26
N LYS A 65 -10.64 -11.46 -6.92
CA LYS A 65 -9.60 -12.38 -7.43
C LYS A 65 -8.56 -11.66 -8.28
N THR A 66 -9.00 -10.69 -9.07
CA THR A 66 -8.14 -9.92 -9.97
C THR A 66 -7.37 -8.82 -9.26
N GLY A 67 -7.59 -8.65 -7.96
CA GLY A 67 -6.94 -7.61 -7.16
C GLY A 67 -5.72 -8.08 -6.38
N ASP A 68 -5.24 -9.29 -6.62
CA ASP A 68 -4.12 -9.87 -5.86
C ASP A 68 -2.84 -9.03 -5.94
N HIS A 69 -2.57 -8.40 -7.07
CA HIS A 69 -1.41 -7.52 -7.23
C HIS A 69 -1.50 -6.27 -6.36
N TYR A 70 -2.70 -5.71 -6.19
CA TYR A 70 -2.91 -4.59 -5.27
C TYR A 70 -2.70 -5.03 -3.82
N ARG A 71 -3.22 -6.21 -3.47
CA ARG A 71 -3.06 -6.75 -2.11
C ARG A 71 -1.60 -7.03 -1.79
N ALA A 72 -0.82 -7.51 -2.76
CA ALA A 72 0.60 -7.75 -2.58
C ALA A 72 1.35 -6.46 -2.22
N LEU A 73 1.02 -5.36 -2.90
CA LEU A 73 1.63 -4.06 -2.61
C LEU A 73 1.21 -3.55 -1.23
N LEU A 74 -0.07 -3.64 -0.90
CA LEU A 74 -0.57 -3.23 0.42
C LEU A 74 0.05 -4.06 1.54
N ASP A 75 0.26 -5.36 1.31
CA ASP A 75 0.90 -6.23 2.30
C ASP A 75 2.34 -5.77 2.57
N ALA A 76 3.08 -5.39 1.54
CA ALA A 76 4.44 -4.87 1.69
C ALA A 76 4.45 -3.57 2.51
N TRP A 77 3.50 -2.67 2.23
CA TRP A 77 3.36 -1.44 3.01
C TRP A 77 2.96 -1.71 4.45
N GLN A 78 2.05 -2.67 4.66
CA GLN A 78 1.61 -3.02 6.01
C GLN A 78 2.75 -3.60 6.84
N LYS A 79 3.61 -4.41 6.24
CA LYS A 79 4.80 -4.94 6.94
C LYS A 79 5.72 -3.81 7.38
N LEU A 80 5.88 -2.80 6.56
CA LEU A 80 6.68 -1.63 6.90
C LEU A 80 6.02 -0.82 8.01
N GLY A 81 4.69 -0.68 7.96
CA GLY A 81 3.90 -0.02 9.01
C GLY A 81 4.01 -0.76 10.33
N ASP A 82 3.97 -2.08 10.29
CA ASP A 82 4.10 -2.92 11.50
C ASP A 82 5.48 -2.75 12.15
N LYS A 83 6.53 -2.65 11.36
CA LYS A 83 7.88 -2.38 11.88
C LYS A 83 7.93 -1.02 12.58
N ARG A 84 7.33 0.00 12.00
CA ARG A 84 7.26 1.33 12.58
C ARG A 84 6.48 1.31 13.89
N LYS A 85 5.34 0.60 13.93
CA LYS A 85 4.50 0.47 15.10
C LYS A 85 5.26 -0.20 16.25
N ASN A 86 5.96 -1.31 15.98
CA ASN A 86 6.73 -2.03 16.98
C ASN A 86 7.85 -1.18 17.54
N LYS A 87 8.52 -0.41 16.67
CA LYS A 87 9.59 0.49 17.07
C LYS A 87 9.07 1.60 17.99
N ASN A 88 7.92 2.18 17.66
CA ASN A 88 7.27 3.20 18.47
C ASN A 88 6.82 2.65 19.83
N ALA A 89 6.28 1.44 19.85
CA ALA A 89 5.86 0.78 21.09
C ALA A 89 7.05 0.57 22.04
N LYS A 90 8.20 0.14 21.51
CA LYS A 90 9.41 -0.01 22.29
C LYS A 90 9.89 1.32 22.85
N ALA A 91 9.83 2.38 22.06
CA ALA A 91 10.23 3.73 22.49
C ALA A 91 9.33 4.20 23.63
N GLU A 92 8.04 3.96 23.55
CA GLU A 92 7.07 4.29 24.60
C GLU A 92 7.35 3.52 25.88
N GLN A 93 7.72 2.26 25.78
CA GLN A 93 8.03 1.42 26.95
C GLN A 93 9.32 1.86 27.65
N LEU A 94 10.23 2.44 26.90
CA LEU A 94 11.51 2.90 27.45
C LEU A 94 11.42 4.31 28.06
N ALA A 95 10.36 5.00 27.72
CA ALA A 95 10.13 6.34 28.26
C ALA A 95 9.32 6.26 29.54
#